data_0c687b658b9f0819513075fe37d4240f
#
_entry.id   0c687b658b9f0819513075fe37d4240f
#
_cell.length_a   1.000
_cell.length_b   1.000
_cell.length_c   1.000
_cell.angle_alpha   90.00
_cell.angle_beta   90.00
_cell.angle_gamma   90.00
#
_symmetry.space_group_name_H-M   'P 1'
#
loop_
_entity.id
_entity.type
_entity.pdbx_description
1 polymer ?
#
loop_
_entity_poly.entity_id
_entity_poly.type
_entity_poly.pdbx_seq_one_letter_code
_entity_poly.pdbx_strand_id
1 'polypeptide(L)'
;MDMLLAEVQAAPTEGDARPISNRMWEQWTKAPDDHAQELLDEGMQRRGVFDLAGAIVAFDALVLYCPDYAEGYNQRAYANFIRGDYAAAIPDLERTIDLDPRHVAAIAGLGLTLISLGRVGEGQDAIREALTLNPWLSERQFLTMETEPGRRGIDL
;
A
#
# COMPACT_ATOMS: atom_id res chain seq x y z
N MET A 1 -9.79 0.19 -13.85
CA MET A 1 -8.77 -0.61 -13.14
C MET A 1 -8.53 -1.98 -13.79
N ASP A 2 -9.55 -2.72 -14.19
CA ASP A 2 -9.39 -4.06 -14.79
C ASP A 2 -8.48 -4.09 -16.01
N MET A 3 -8.61 -3.09 -16.90
CA MET A 3 -7.74 -2.96 -18.06
C MET A 3 -6.27 -2.75 -17.67
N LEU A 4 -6.03 -1.90 -16.66
CA LEU A 4 -4.66 -1.62 -16.20
C LEU A 4 -4.01 -2.84 -15.55
N LEU A 5 -4.78 -3.62 -14.79
CA LEU A 5 -4.29 -4.89 -14.23
C LEU A 5 -3.93 -5.89 -15.32
N ALA A 6 -4.77 -6.02 -16.35
CA ALA A 6 -4.48 -6.87 -17.49
C ALA A 6 -3.23 -6.39 -18.27
N GLU A 7 -3.10 -5.09 -18.48
CA GLU A 7 -1.94 -4.50 -19.16
C GLU A 7 -0.64 -4.73 -18.37
N VAL A 8 -0.65 -4.54 -17.05
CA VAL A 8 0.56 -4.72 -16.23
C VAL A 8 0.99 -6.17 -16.15
N GLN A 9 0.02 -7.10 -16.12
CA GLN A 9 0.31 -8.53 -16.17
C GLN A 9 0.91 -8.97 -17.50
N ALA A 10 0.51 -8.34 -18.59
CA ALA A 10 0.99 -8.62 -19.94
C ALA A 10 2.27 -7.84 -20.30
N ALA A 11 2.72 -6.90 -19.48
CA ALA A 11 3.91 -6.10 -19.73
C ALA A 11 5.16 -7.00 -19.83
N PRO A 12 5.98 -6.88 -20.89
CA PRO A 12 7.13 -7.77 -21.08
C PRO A 12 8.34 -7.42 -20.22
N THR A 13 8.42 -6.17 -19.71
CA THR A 13 9.52 -5.71 -18.86
C THR A 13 9.02 -4.81 -17.74
N GLU A 14 9.84 -4.63 -16.71
CA GLU A 14 9.56 -3.69 -15.62
C GLU A 14 9.42 -2.25 -16.13
N GLY A 15 10.24 -1.87 -17.12
CA GLY A 15 10.15 -0.57 -17.76
C GLY A 15 8.82 -0.32 -18.45
N ASP A 16 8.25 -1.35 -19.09
CA ASP A 16 6.92 -1.27 -19.71
C ASP A 16 5.80 -1.24 -18.67
N ALA A 17 5.98 -1.90 -17.53
CA ALA A 17 5.01 -1.94 -16.45
C ALA A 17 4.91 -0.60 -15.69
N ARG A 18 5.99 0.17 -15.60
CA ARG A 18 6.05 1.40 -14.81
C ARG A 18 5.01 2.46 -15.21
N PRO A 19 4.84 2.81 -16.50
CA PRO A 19 3.80 3.76 -16.91
C PRO A 19 2.39 3.26 -16.57
N ILE A 20 2.16 1.97 -16.63
CA ILE A 20 0.87 1.35 -16.29
C ILE A 20 0.59 1.51 -14.80
N SER A 21 1.58 1.24 -13.96
CA SER A 21 1.49 1.44 -12.50
C SER A 21 1.21 2.90 -12.15
N ASN A 22 1.84 3.84 -12.85
CA ASN A 22 1.57 5.28 -12.67
C ASN A 22 0.11 5.63 -12.98
N ARG A 23 -0.47 5.05 -14.03
CA ARG A 23 -1.89 5.23 -14.37
C ARG A 23 -2.82 4.63 -13.31
N MET A 24 -2.43 3.54 -12.65
CA MET A 24 -3.16 3.01 -11.50
C MET A 24 -3.18 4.02 -10.35
N TRP A 25 -2.05 4.61 -10.02
CA TRP A 25 -1.94 5.65 -8.99
C TRP A 25 -2.80 6.88 -9.31
N GLU A 26 -2.82 7.32 -10.57
CA GLU A 26 -3.68 8.41 -11.01
C GLU A 26 -5.17 8.11 -10.74
N GLN A 27 -5.60 6.87 -10.94
CA GLN A 27 -6.99 6.48 -10.65
C GLN A 27 -7.26 6.43 -9.14
N TRP A 28 -6.36 5.83 -8.35
CA TRP A 28 -6.54 5.75 -6.90
C TRP A 28 -6.55 7.13 -6.24
N THR A 29 -5.70 8.03 -6.69
CA THR A 29 -5.56 9.37 -6.11
C THR A 29 -6.54 10.40 -6.67
N LYS A 30 -7.49 9.98 -7.48
CA LYS A 30 -8.63 10.80 -7.90
C LYS A 30 -9.75 10.69 -6.88
N ALA A 31 -9.86 11.68 -6.01
CA ALA A 31 -10.83 11.69 -4.94
C ALA A 31 -12.26 11.93 -5.44
N PRO A 32 -13.31 11.61 -4.63
CA PRO A 32 -14.71 11.71 -5.06
C PRO A 32 -15.20 13.12 -5.36
N ASP A 33 -14.65 14.13 -4.70
CA ASP A 33 -15.00 15.54 -4.90
C ASP A 33 -13.81 16.47 -4.62
N ASP A 34 -13.99 17.76 -4.88
CA ASP A 34 -12.92 18.75 -4.74
C ASP A 34 -12.41 18.89 -3.31
N HIS A 35 -13.29 18.82 -2.31
CA HIS A 35 -12.89 18.93 -0.91
C HIS A 35 -12.06 17.70 -0.47
N ALA A 36 -12.48 16.51 -0.84
CA ALA A 36 -11.71 15.30 -0.59
C ALA A 36 -10.35 15.36 -1.30
N GLN A 37 -10.31 15.87 -2.52
CA GLN A 37 -9.06 16.04 -3.27
C GLN A 37 -8.10 17.02 -2.58
N GLU A 38 -8.61 18.15 -2.06
CA GLU A 38 -7.80 19.10 -1.30
C GLU A 38 -7.17 18.46 -0.06
N LEU A 39 -7.94 17.67 0.69
CA LEU A 39 -7.44 16.97 1.88
C LEU A 39 -6.40 15.91 1.52
N LEU A 40 -6.62 15.17 0.44
CA LEU A 40 -5.67 14.17 -0.06
C LEU A 40 -4.36 14.86 -0.49
N ASP A 41 -4.46 15.90 -1.29
CA ASP A 41 -3.29 16.62 -1.82
C ASP A 41 -2.49 17.28 -0.69
N GLU A 42 -3.15 17.86 0.29
CA GLU A 42 -2.50 18.44 1.48
C GLU A 42 -1.74 17.36 2.25
N GLY A 43 -2.37 16.23 2.53
CA GLY A 43 -1.73 15.12 3.24
C GLY A 43 -0.52 14.57 2.48
N MET A 44 -0.63 14.38 1.17
CA MET A 44 0.46 13.90 0.32
C MET A 44 1.61 14.91 0.25
N GLN A 45 1.31 16.19 0.17
CA GLN A 45 2.33 17.25 0.17
C GLN A 45 3.10 17.30 1.49
N ARG A 46 2.39 17.25 2.62
CA ARG A 46 3.00 17.22 3.95
C ARG A 46 3.88 16.00 4.15
N ARG A 47 3.41 14.84 3.74
CA ARG A 47 4.23 13.61 3.74
C ARG A 47 5.49 13.78 2.90
N GLY A 48 5.38 14.40 1.74
CA GLY A 48 6.51 14.64 0.84
C GLY A 48 7.63 15.48 1.44
N VAL A 49 7.32 16.35 2.39
CA VAL A 49 8.29 17.15 3.14
C VAL A 49 8.56 16.61 4.55
N PHE A 50 8.16 15.36 4.82
CA PHE A 50 8.33 14.66 6.10
C PHE A 50 7.61 15.29 7.29
N ASP A 51 6.60 16.12 7.05
CA ASP A 51 5.64 16.54 8.07
C ASP A 51 4.57 15.44 8.25
N LEU A 52 4.98 14.35 8.88
CA LEU A 52 4.12 13.17 9.02
C LEU A 52 2.94 13.41 9.95
N ALA A 53 3.14 14.19 11.02
CA ALA A 53 2.05 14.56 11.92
C ALA A 53 0.99 15.40 11.19
N GLY A 54 1.40 16.40 10.42
CA GLY A 54 0.49 17.20 9.60
C GLY A 54 -0.19 16.41 8.49
N ALA A 55 0.53 15.47 7.87
CA ALA A 55 -0.03 14.56 6.88
C ALA A 55 -1.16 13.71 7.47
N ILE A 56 -0.94 13.13 8.65
CA ILE A 56 -1.94 12.30 9.34
C ILE A 56 -3.17 13.12 9.72
N VAL A 57 -3.00 14.36 10.17
CA VAL A 57 -4.15 15.26 10.44
C VAL A 57 -5.01 15.45 9.20
N ALA A 58 -4.39 15.71 8.04
CA ALA A 58 -5.10 15.84 6.78
C ALA A 58 -5.82 14.54 6.36
N PHE A 59 -5.16 13.40 6.50
CA PHE A 59 -5.75 12.10 6.19
C PHE A 59 -6.84 11.69 7.20
N ASP A 60 -6.72 12.05 8.48
CA ASP A 60 -7.78 11.87 9.47
C ASP A 60 -9.04 12.62 9.04
N ALA A 61 -8.89 13.88 8.60
CA ALA A 61 -10.00 14.66 8.08
C ALA A 61 -10.60 14.04 6.81
N LEU A 62 -9.76 13.49 5.93
CA LEU A 62 -10.20 12.84 4.70
C LEU A 62 -11.03 11.58 4.98
N VAL A 63 -10.58 10.69 5.85
CA VAL A 63 -11.32 9.47 6.17
C VAL A 63 -12.61 9.75 6.95
N LEU A 64 -12.65 10.83 7.73
CA LEU A 64 -13.86 11.28 8.38
C LEU A 64 -14.88 11.84 7.38
N TYR A 65 -14.41 12.63 6.41
CA TYR A 65 -15.24 13.22 5.37
C TYR A 65 -15.72 12.20 4.34
N CYS A 66 -14.84 11.29 3.89
CA CYS A 66 -15.13 10.24 2.91
C CYS A 66 -14.75 8.85 3.46
N PRO A 67 -15.58 8.26 4.35
CA PRO A 67 -15.25 6.98 4.97
C PRO A 67 -15.22 5.79 4.00
N ASP A 68 -15.75 5.94 2.79
CA ASP A 68 -15.75 4.89 1.75
C ASP A 68 -14.68 5.11 0.66
N TYR A 69 -13.84 6.12 0.81
CA TYR A 69 -12.75 6.37 -0.11
C TYR A 69 -11.49 5.61 0.34
N ALA A 70 -11.17 4.54 -0.37
CA ALA A 70 -10.09 3.61 -0.02
C ALA A 70 -8.73 4.30 0.14
N GLU A 71 -8.38 5.21 -0.78
CA GLU A 71 -7.06 5.84 -0.79
C GLU A 71 -6.79 6.72 0.43
N GLY A 72 -7.81 7.26 1.07
CA GLY A 72 -7.65 8.01 2.33
C GLY A 72 -6.98 7.15 3.41
N TYR A 73 -7.44 5.93 3.57
CA TYR A 73 -6.86 4.97 4.52
C TYR A 73 -5.46 4.52 4.08
N ASN A 74 -5.26 4.24 2.80
CA ASN A 74 -3.97 3.81 2.26
C ASN A 74 -2.89 4.87 2.48
N GLN A 75 -3.19 6.14 2.23
CA GLN A 75 -2.25 7.24 2.44
C GLN A 75 -1.93 7.46 3.92
N ARG A 76 -2.94 7.34 4.80
CA ARG A 76 -2.71 7.42 6.25
C ARG A 76 -1.83 6.27 6.74
N ALA A 77 -2.06 5.07 6.26
CA ALA A 77 -1.21 3.92 6.54
C ALA A 77 0.23 4.16 6.10
N TYR A 78 0.43 4.72 4.92
CA TYR A 78 1.77 5.01 4.41
C TYR A 78 2.49 6.05 5.26
N ALA A 79 1.83 7.10 5.70
CA ALA A 79 2.40 8.08 6.64
C ALA A 79 2.78 7.43 7.97
N ASN A 80 1.94 6.56 8.52
CA ASN A 80 2.25 5.80 9.73
C ASN A 80 3.42 4.85 9.52
N PHE A 81 3.50 4.19 8.38
CA PHE A 81 4.62 3.32 8.03
C PHE A 81 5.95 4.10 8.02
N ILE A 82 5.99 5.27 7.38
CA ILE A 82 7.20 6.10 7.29
C ILE A 82 7.69 6.51 8.68
N ARG A 83 6.78 6.88 9.59
CA ARG A 83 7.17 7.26 10.96
C ARG A 83 7.44 6.06 11.88
N GLY A 84 7.35 4.84 11.38
CA GLY A 84 7.64 3.61 12.12
C GLY A 84 6.49 3.10 12.98
N ASP A 85 5.30 3.66 12.87
CA ASP A 85 4.10 3.17 13.56
C ASP A 85 3.39 2.11 12.71
N TYR A 86 4.04 0.95 12.60
CA TYR A 86 3.56 -0.16 11.77
C TYR A 86 2.24 -0.75 12.28
N ALA A 87 2.06 -0.80 13.60
CA ALA A 87 0.83 -1.31 14.19
C ALA A 87 -0.38 -0.44 13.82
N ALA A 88 -0.22 0.88 13.76
CA ALA A 88 -1.28 1.80 13.33
C ALA A 88 -1.59 1.68 11.83
N ALA A 89 -0.62 1.29 11.02
CA ALA A 89 -0.82 1.14 9.57
C ALA A 89 -1.69 -0.07 9.20
N ILE A 90 -1.66 -1.15 9.96
CA ILE A 90 -2.36 -2.40 9.65
C ILE A 90 -3.87 -2.21 9.46
N PRO A 91 -4.63 -1.62 10.43
CA PRO A 91 -6.08 -1.46 10.27
C PRO A 91 -6.46 -0.64 9.03
N ASP A 92 -5.67 0.38 8.69
CA ASP A 92 -5.93 1.22 7.54
C ASP A 92 -5.69 0.48 6.22
N LEU A 93 -4.65 -0.34 6.15
CA LEU A 93 -4.38 -1.18 4.99
C LEU A 93 -5.47 -2.24 4.80
N GLU A 94 -5.91 -2.87 5.88
CA GLU A 94 -7.01 -3.81 5.85
C GLU A 94 -8.31 -3.14 5.37
N ARG A 95 -8.59 -1.92 5.85
CA ARG A 95 -9.76 -1.15 5.40
C ARG A 95 -9.67 -0.78 3.92
N THR A 96 -8.49 -0.41 3.45
CA THR A 96 -8.26 -0.13 2.02
C THR A 96 -8.59 -1.35 1.17
N ILE A 97 -8.12 -2.53 1.58
CA ILE A 97 -8.35 -3.79 0.87
C ILE A 97 -9.81 -4.22 0.94
N ASP A 98 -10.51 -3.98 2.05
CA ASP A 98 -11.94 -4.24 2.16
C ASP A 98 -12.75 -3.38 1.16
N LEU A 99 -12.37 -2.11 1.01
CA LEU A 99 -13.03 -1.19 0.08
C LEU A 99 -12.65 -1.43 -1.38
N ASP A 100 -11.41 -1.83 -1.63
CA ASP A 100 -10.87 -2.15 -2.95
C ASP A 100 -9.98 -3.39 -2.88
N PRO A 101 -10.56 -4.60 -3.07
CA PRO A 101 -9.81 -5.86 -2.96
C PRO A 101 -8.67 -6.03 -3.98
N ARG A 102 -8.64 -5.20 -5.01
CA ARG A 102 -7.59 -5.21 -6.05
C ARG A 102 -6.66 -4.02 -5.95
N HIS A 103 -6.65 -3.36 -4.80
CA HIS A 103 -5.69 -2.29 -4.54
C HIS A 103 -4.31 -2.90 -4.27
N VAL A 104 -3.59 -3.17 -5.35
CA VAL A 104 -2.33 -3.91 -5.30
C VAL A 104 -1.29 -3.24 -4.42
N ALA A 105 -1.22 -1.91 -4.42
CA ALA A 105 -0.28 -1.17 -3.58
C ALA A 105 -0.60 -1.33 -2.09
N ALA A 106 -1.87 -1.39 -1.70
CA ALA A 106 -2.25 -1.62 -0.31
C ALA A 106 -1.94 -3.05 0.15
N ILE A 107 -2.16 -4.04 -0.73
CA ILE A 107 -1.81 -5.45 -0.43
C ILE A 107 -0.30 -5.58 -0.23
N ALA A 108 0.50 -5.01 -1.12
CA ALA A 108 1.96 -4.98 -0.99
C ALA A 108 2.40 -4.20 0.27
N GLY A 109 1.76 -3.07 0.55
CA GLY A 109 2.00 -2.28 1.75
C GLY A 109 1.70 -3.03 3.03
N LEU A 110 0.62 -3.82 3.06
CA LEU A 110 0.31 -4.71 4.17
C LEU A 110 1.43 -5.74 4.37
N GLY A 111 1.92 -6.33 3.29
CA GLY A 111 3.03 -7.27 3.32
C GLY A 111 4.29 -6.66 3.94
N LEU A 112 4.70 -5.48 3.48
CA LEU A 112 5.85 -4.76 4.02
C LEU A 112 5.67 -4.41 5.50
N THR A 113 4.48 -3.98 5.88
CA THR A 113 4.18 -3.60 7.26
C THR A 113 4.25 -4.81 8.19
N LEU A 114 3.72 -5.95 7.77
CA LEU A 114 3.81 -7.21 8.52
C LEU A 114 5.27 -7.67 8.68
N ILE A 115 6.06 -7.60 7.62
CA ILE A 115 7.50 -7.91 7.67
C ILE A 115 8.21 -6.99 8.68
N SER A 116 7.90 -5.69 8.66
CA SER A 116 8.49 -4.71 9.57
C SER A 116 8.13 -4.97 11.04
N LEU A 117 6.99 -5.63 11.29
CA LEU A 117 6.57 -6.09 12.62
C LEU A 117 7.20 -7.44 13.01
N GLY A 118 8.03 -8.04 12.17
CA GLY A 118 8.61 -9.35 12.39
C GLY A 118 7.71 -10.53 11.97
N ARG A 119 6.53 -10.26 11.41
CA ARG A 119 5.59 -11.27 10.91
C ARG A 119 5.91 -11.58 9.45
N VAL A 120 7.11 -12.10 9.21
CA VAL A 120 7.70 -12.24 7.87
C VAL A 120 6.88 -13.18 6.98
N GLY A 121 6.49 -14.36 7.48
CA GLY A 121 5.71 -15.32 6.69
C GLY A 121 4.37 -14.78 6.22
N GLU A 122 3.63 -14.10 7.09
CA GLU A 122 2.34 -13.47 6.75
C GLU A 122 2.55 -12.33 5.76
N GLY A 123 3.60 -11.53 5.94
CA GLY A 123 3.93 -10.44 5.01
C GLY A 123 4.30 -10.96 3.62
N GLN A 124 5.06 -12.05 3.55
CA GLN A 124 5.39 -12.68 2.28
C GLN A 124 4.16 -13.25 1.57
N ASP A 125 3.20 -13.79 2.31
CA ASP A 125 1.94 -14.27 1.73
C ASP A 125 1.16 -13.13 1.09
N ALA A 126 1.09 -11.97 1.77
CA ALA A 126 0.46 -10.78 1.21
C ALA A 126 1.20 -10.28 -0.05
N ILE A 127 2.53 -10.29 -0.05
CA ILE A 127 3.32 -9.91 -1.24
C ILE A 127 3.06 -10.88 -2.40
N ARG A 128 2.97 -12.18 -2.16
CA ARG A 128 2.63 -13.15 -3.20
C ARG A 128 1.25 -12.88 -3.80
N GLU A 129 0.28 -12.53 -2.97
CA GLU A 129 -1.05 -12.12 -3.42
C GLU A 129 -0.98 -10.88 -4.32
N ALA A 130 -0.26 -9.84 -3.88
CA ALA A 130 -0.06 -8.64 -4.68
C ALA A 130 0.62 -8.92 -6.03
N LEU A 131 1.58 -9.84 -6.06
CA LEU A 131 2.29 -10.23 -7.28
C LEU A 131 1.40 -10.96 -8.29
N THR A 132 0.31 -11.59 -7.85
CA THR A 132 -0.67 -12.15 -8.80
C THR A 132 -1.38 -11.06 -9.59
N LEU A 133 -1.52 -9.86 -9.01
CA LEU A 133 -2.12 -8.69 -9.66
C LEU A 133 -1.11 -7.86 -10.46
N ASN A 134 0.09 -7.69 -9.92
CA ASN A 134 1.19 -6.97 -10.57
C ASN A 134 2.52 -7.71 -10.34
N PRO A 135 2.99 -8.49 -11.32
CA PRO A 135 4.23 -9.28 -11.17
C PRO A 135 5.50 -8.43 -11.10
N TRP A 136 5.40 -7.14 -11.40
CA TRP A 136 6.56 -6.23 -11.46
C TRP A 136 6.80 -5.42 -10.19
N LEU A 137 6.05 -5.69 -9.11
CA LEU A 137 6.25 -5.03 -7.83
C LEU A 137 7.68 -5.25 -7.30
N SER A 138 8.31 -4.17 -6.84
CA SER A 138 9.65 -4.23 -6.26
C SER A 138 9.69 -5.04 -4.95
N GLU A 139 8.56 -5.16 -4.28
CA GLU A 139 8.38 -5.93 -3.04
C GLU A 139 8.67 -7.42 -3.22
N ARG A 140 8.73 -7.94 -4.45
CA ARG A 140 9.13 -9.32 -4.73
C ARG A 140 10.48 -9.68 -4.13
N GLN A 141 11.37 -8.70 -3.93
CA GLN A 141 12.66 -8.90 -3.30
C GLN A 141 12.58 -9.45 -1.87
N PHE A 142 11.47 -9.17 -1.16
CA PHE A 142 11.28 -9.61 0.22
C PHE A 142 10.85 -11.07 0.35
N LEU A 143 10.55 -11.75 -0.75
CA LEU A 143 10.20 -13.17 -0.74
C LEU A 143 11.39 -14.08 -0.40
N THR A 144 12.61 -13.58 -0.51
CA THR A 144 13.84 -14.31 -0.17
C THR A 144 14.27 -14.15 1.28
N MET A 145 13.56 -13.33 2.08
CA MET A 145 13.84 -13.18 3.50
C MET A 145 13.52 -14.47 4.26
N GLU A 146 14.36 -14.77 5.24
CA GLU A 146 14.10 -15.90 6.12
C GLU A 146 12.89 -15.63 7.04
N THR A 147 12.01 -16.62 7.14
CA THR A 147 10.91 -16.59 8.09
C THR A 147 11.43 -16.82 9.51
N GLU A 148 10.85 -16.18 10.46
CA GLU A 148 11.07 -16.16 11.91
C GLU A 148 12.27 -16.91 12.51
N PRO A 149 13.03 -16.27 13.44
CA PRO A 149 14.23 -16.85 14.07
C PRO A 149 13.99 -18.08 14.96
N GLY A 150 12.84 -18.68 14.99
CA GLY A 150 12.54 -19.86 15.78
C GLY A 150 12.31 -21.14 14.98
N ARG A 151 12.15 -21.04 13.66
CA ARG A 151 11.90 -22.20 12.82
C ARG A 151 13.14 -22.95 12.36
N ARG A 152 14.33 -22.35 12.47
CA ARG A 152 15.58 -23.02 12.10
C ARG A 152 15.91 -24.28 12.91
N GLY A 153 15.35 -24.40 14.08
CA GLY A 153 15.59 -25.56 14.95
C GLY A 153 14.64 -26.73 14.74
N ILE A 154 13.60 -26.54 13.91
CA ILE A 154 12.58 -27.57 13.68
C ILE A 154 12.83 -28.33 12.36
N ASP A 155 13.55 -27.73 11.43
CA ASP A 155 13.89 -28.32 10.13
C ASP A 155 15.21 -29.15 10.17
N LEU A 156 15.78 -29.29 11.35
CA LEU A 156 16.96 -30.10 11.58
C LEU A 156 16.62 -31.41 12.31
#